data_807c02712a31dc88f80bfd058ad57c38
#
_entry.id   807c02712a31dc88f80bfd058ad57c38
#
_cell.length_a   1.000
_cell.length_b   1.000
_cell.length_c   1.000
_cell.angle_alpha   90.00
_cell.angle_beta   90.00
_cell.angle_gamma   90.00
#
_symmetry.space_group_name_H-M   'P 1'
#
loop_
_entity.id
_entity.type
_entity.pdbx_description
1 polymer ?
#
loop_
_entity_poly.entity_id
_entity_poly.type
_entity_poly.pdbx_seq_one_letter_code
_entity_poly.pdbx_strand_id
1 'polypeptide(L)'
;MSNYILVHGAWGGAWEFADLVKLLSTNGNKVTALDLPGHGENKQALANVTMAAYVKTVVAAVKAQDEKVILVGHSLAGAVIAQVAEEIPEKIGRLVFVAAILPANGETPLGLMQSDAQGQLLPNVIFSEDQSYGELTGATVRDVLLNDIKDQAYLDRLVPHFLFKQSTEPFMAAAQLTQEKFGSVYKVYIRAGVDKVLTPALQDRMIKSWTLNKVVTLESGHFPLNSMPADLAKVIREAS
;
A
#
# COMPACT_ATOMS: atom_id res chain seq x y z
N MET A 1 6.15 22.55 7.09
CA MET A 1 4.88 21.92 6.66
C MET A 1 5.20 20.76 5.78
N SER A 2 4.59 19.62 5.97
CA SER A 2 4.85 18.42 5.16
C SER A 2 3.74 18.23 4.12
N ASN A 3 4.10 17.61 2.99
CA ASN A 3 3.18 17.29 1.91
C ASN A 3 3.11 15.77 1.75
N TYR A 4 1.97 15.18 2.09
CA TYR A 4 1.75 13.74 2.06
C TYR A 4 0.91 13.34 0.86
N ILE A 5 1.35 12.29 0.16
CA ILE A 5 0.54 11.59 -0.84
C ILE A 5 0.36 10.16 -0.34
N LEU A 6 -0.89 9.72 -0.17
CA LEU A 6 -1.28 8.41 0.33
C LEU A 6 -1.79 7.56 -0.81
N VAL A 7 -1.24 6.36 -0.96
CA VAL A 7 -1.54 5.43 -2.05
C VAL A 7 -2.03 4.11 -1.47
N HIS A 8 -3.27 3.72 -1.83
CA HIS A 8 -3.93 2.53 -1.33
C HIS A 8 -3.42 1.24 -1.99
N GLY A 9 -3.66 0.11 -1.32
CA GLY A 9 -3.37 -1.23 -1.83
C GLY A 9 -4.42 -1.79 -2.79
N ALA A 10 -4.33 -3.10 -3.05
CA ALA A 10 -5.33 -3.83 -3.81
C ALA A 10 -6.67 -3.84 -3.08
N TRP A 11 -7.76 -3.88 -3.84
CA TRP A 11 -9.16 -3.79 -3.33
C TRP A 11 -9.41 -2.57 -2.46
N GLY A 12 -8.53 -1.58 -2.46
CA GLY A 12 -8.61 -0.36 -1.66
C GLY A 12 -9.16 0.84 -2.44
N GLY A 13 -9.00 2.02 -1.84
CA GLY A 13 -9.34 3.32 -2.42
C GLY A 13 -8.94 4.45 -1.47
N ALA A 14 -9.04 5.70 -1.92
CA ALA A 14 -8.75 6.87 -1.08
C ALA A 14 -9.56 6.88 0.23
N TRP A 15 -10.72 6.25 0.23
CA TRP A 15 -11.62 6.12 1.39
C TRP A 15 -10.97 5.44 2.59
N GLU A 16 -10.02 4.51 2.39
CA GLU A 16 -9.37 3.80 3.49
C GLU A 16 -8.52 4.71 4.37
N PHE A 17 -8.10 5.85 3.85
CA PHE A 17 -7.28 6.83 4.55
C PHE A 17 -8.07 7.93 5.26
N ALA A 18 -9.40 7.87 5.29
CA ALA A 18 -10.25 8.97 5.78
C ALA A 18 -9.85 9.50 7.17
N ASP A 19 -9.55 8.61 8.10
CA ASP A 19 -9.11 9.00 9.46
C ASP A 19 -7.64 9.44 9.48
N LEU A 20 -6.78 8.79 8.72
CA LEU A 20 -5.37 9.17 8.59
C LEU A 20 -5.22 10.57 7.97
N VAL A 21 -6.02 10.90 6.95
CA VAL A 21 -6.06 12.24 6.35
C VAL A 21 -6.38 13.29 7.40
N LYS A 22 -7.44 13.10 8.21
CA LYS A 22 -7.80 14.03 9.30
C LYS A 22 -6.64 14.20 10.30
N LEU A 23 -6.01 13.10 10.71
CA LEU A 23 -4.95 13.08 11.69
C LEU A 23 -3.65 13.72 11.17
N LEU A 24 -3.32 13.56 9.89
CA LEU A 24 -2.10 14.14 9.30
C LEU A 24 -2.28 15.59 8.84
N SER A 25 -3.51 16.04 8.50
CA SER A 25 -3.80 17.41 8.02
C SER A 25 -3.68 18.48 9.12
N THR A 26 -3.07 18.16 10.24
CA THR A 26 -2.81 19.11 11.33
C THR A 26 -1.56 19.95 11.05
N ASN A 27 -1.43 21.12 11.70
CA ASN A 27 -0.24 21.99 11.63
C ASN A 27 0.09 22.50 10.21
N GLY A 28 -0.93 22.65 9.35
CA GLY A 28 -0.78 23.17 7.99
C GLY A 28 -0.21 22.17 6.98
N ASN A 29 -0.14 20.89 7.32
CA ASN A 29 0.27 19.85 6.37
C ASN A 29 -0.77 19.67 5.26
N LYS A 30 -0.29 19.41 4.04
CA LYS A 30 -1.14 18.98 2.92
C LYS A 30 -1.18 17.46 2.88
N VAL A 31 -2.37 16.88 2.72
CA VAL A 31 -2.55 15.43 2.66
C VAL A 31 -3.49 15.11 1.50
N THR A 32 -3.02 14.32 0.55
CA THR A 32 -3.80 13.88 -0.60
C THR A 32 -3.84 12.35 -0.62
N ALA A 33 -5.02 11.77 -0.51
CA ALA A 33 -5.25 10.35 -0.77
C ALA A 33 -5.70 10.16 -2.22
N LEU A 34 -5.08 9.24 -2.93
CA LEU A 34 -5.35 9.01 -4.35
C LEU A 34 -6.26 7.80 -4.53
N ASP A 35 -7.14 7.89 -5.54
CA ASP A 35 -7.76 6.70 -6.14
C ASP A 35 -6.95 6.28 -7.36
N LEU A 36 -6.37 5.10 -7.31
CA LEU A 36 -5.65 4.50 -8.44
C LEU A 36 -6.64 4.09 -9.56
N PRO A 37 -6.20 3.96 -10.81
CA PRO A 37 -7.04 3.49 -11.91
C PRO A 37 -7.85 2.23 -11.56
N GLY A 38 -9.15 2.25 -11.80
CA GLY A 38 -10.09 1.17 -11.47
C GLY A 38 -10.62 1.16 -10.04
N HIS A 39 -10.20 2.12 -9.19
CA HIS A 39 -10.58 2.19 -7.78
C HIS A 39 -11.30 3.50 -7.45
N GLY A 40 -12.11 3.45 -6.39
CA GLY A 40 -12.81 4.63 -5.87
C GLY A 40 -13.54 5.41 -6.97
N GLU A 41 -13.23 6.69 -7.10
CA GLU A 41 -13.81 7.57 -8.13
C GLU A 41 -13.05 7.53 -9.47
N ASN A 42 -11.85 6.93 -9.52
CA ASN A 42 -11.06 6.79 -10.74
C ASN A 42 -11.48 5.56 -11.56
N LYS A 43 -12.68 5.62 -12.13
CA LYS A 43 -13.27 4.51 -12.89
C LYS A 43 -12.52 4.27 -14.19
N GLN A 44 -11.96 3.07 -14.34
CA GLN A 44 -11.27 2.60 -15.54
C GLN A 44 -11.75 1.20 -15.90
N ALA A 45 -11.73 0.87 -17.19
CA ALA A 45 -11.92 -0.51 -17.62
C ALA A 45 -10.78 -1.40 -17.07
N LEU A 46 -11.12 -2.61 -16.64
CA LEU A 46 -10.19 -3.53 -15.97
C LEU A 46 -8.90 -3.76 -16.79
N ALA A 47 -9.02 -3.85 -18.12
CA ALA A 47 -7.87 -4.00 -19.04
C ALA A 47 -6.87 -2.84 -18.99
N ASN A 48 -7.27 -1.66 -18.49
CA ASN A 48 -6.42 -0.49 -18.34
C ASN A 48 -5.81 -0.36 -16.93
N VAL A 49 -6.15 -1.29 -16.02
CA VAL A 49 -5.67 -1.31 -14.64
C VAL A 49 -4.37 -2.10 -14.59
N THR A 50 -3.25 -1.40 -14.76
CA THR A 50 -1.90 -1.97 -14.82
C THR A 50 -0.98 -1.30 -13.81
N MET A 51 0.15 -1.94 -13.46
CA MET A 51 1.19 -1.31 -12.62
C MET A 51 1.68 0.00 -13.24
N ALA A 52 1.90 0.02 -14.55
CA ALA A 52 2.33 1.23 -15.26
C ALA A 52 1.30 2.37 -15.17
N ALA A 53 0.00 2.06 -15.22
CA ALA A 53 -1.07 3.04 -15.05
C ALA A 53 -1.10 3.58 -13.60
N TYR A 54 -0.88 2.72 -12.61
CA TYR A 54 -0.77 3.12 -11.21
C TYR A 54 0.41 4.08 -11.00
N VAL A 55 1.60 3.68 -11.44
CA VAL A 55 2.82 4.51 -11.36
C VAL A 55 2.60 5.86 -12.03
N LYS A 56 2.08 5.89 -13.25
CA LYS A 56 1.79 7.12 -13.99
C LYS A 56 0.85 8.06 -13.22
N THR A 57 -0.19 7.51 -12.58
CA THR A 57 -1.14 8.30 -11.78
C THR A 57 -0.44 8.94 -10.58
N VAL A 58 0.38 8.17 -9.85
CA VAL A 58 1.10 8.68 -8.68
C VAL A 58 2.19 9.68 -9.09
N VAL A 59 2.95 9.40 -10.17
CA VAL A 59 3.95 10.33 -10.72
C VAL A 59 3.31 11.68 -11.08
N ALA A 60 2.14 11.66 -11.72
CA ALA A 60 1.42 12.91 -12.05
C ALA A 60 1.03 13.69 -10.79
N ALA A 61 0.52 13.01 -9.76
CA ALA A 61 0.16 13.64 -8.49
C ALA A 61 1.38 14.22 -7.75
N VAL A 62 2.52 13.52 -7.77
CA VAL A 62 3.79 13.99 -7.18
C VAL A 62 4.34 15.19 -7.95
N LYS A 63 4.35 15.13 -9.30
CA LYS A 63 4.84 16.24 -10.14
C LYS A 63 4.00 17.51 -10.02
N ALA A 64 2.72 17.38 -9.65
CA ALA A 64 1.84 18.51 -9.40
C ALA A 64 2.15 19.26 -8.08
N GLN A 65 3.08 18.75 -7.27
CA GLN A 65 3.52 19.39 -6.04
C GLN A 65 4.78 20.24 -6.28
N ASP A 66 4.78 21.44 -5.70
CA ASP A 66 5.92 22.35 -5.79
C ASP A 66 7.14 21.82 -5.02
N GLU A 67 6.90 21.20 -3.87
CA GLU A 67 7.93 20.68 -2.97
C GLU A 67 7.99 19.15 -2.99
N LYS A 68 9.09 18.59 -2.42
CA LYS A 68 9.22 17.15 -2.21
C LYS A 68 8.08 16.62 -1.34
N VAL A 69 7.62 15.43 -1.68
CA VAL A 69 6.52 14.76 -0.96
C VAL A 69 7.02 13.66 -0.02
N ILE A 70 6.22 13.39 1.00
CA ILE A 70 6.26 12.14 1.75
C ILE A 70 5.25 11.20 1.10
N LEU A 71 5.75 10.18 0.42
CA LEU A 71 4.93 9.24 -0.32
C LEU A 71 4.68 8.00 0.53
N VAL A 72 3.42 7.77 0.90
CA VAL A 72 2.99 6.69 1.77
C VAL A 72 2.25 5.64 0.95
N GLY A 73 2.71 4.40 0.97
CA GLY A 73 2.07 3.28 0.26
C GLY A 73 1.65 2.17 1.22
N HIS A 74 0.41 1.74 1.11
CA HIS A 74 -0.14 0.62 1.85
C HIS A 74 -0.18 -0.64 0.97
N SER A 75 0.20 -1.79 1.52
CA SER A 75 0.04 -3.10 0.86
C SER A 75 0.70 -3.14 -0.54
N LEU A 76 -0.04 -3.48 -1.61
CA LEU A 76 0.44 -3.49 -3.01
C LEU A 76 1.06 -2.15 -3.42
N ALA A 77 0.57 -1.03 -2.89
CA ALA A 77 1.11 0.29 -3.23
C ALA A 77 2.57 0.48 -2.83
N GLY A 78 3.14 -0.37 -1.99
CA GLY A 78 4.59 -0.36 -1.75
C GLY A 78 5.40 -0.58 -3.03
N ALA A 79 4.98 -1.52 -3.89
CA ALA A 79 5.60 -1.72 -5.21
C ALA A 79 5.39 -0.51 -6.13
N VAL A 80 4.20 0.14 -6.07
CA VAL A 80 3.91 1.35 -6.85
C VAL A 80 4.82 2.50 -6.45
N ILE A 81 4.90 2.82 -5.14
CA ILE A 81 5.72 3.95 -4.67
C ILE A 81 7.22 3.71 -4.87
N ALA A 82 7.66 2.45 -4.86
CA ALA A 82 9.03 2.10 -5.18
C ALA A 82 9.36 2.45 -6.65
N GLN A 83 8.49 2.08 -7.60
CA GLN A 83 8.65 2.43 -9.01
C GLN A 83 8.56 3.96 -9.25
N VAL A 84 7.69 4.66 -8.53
CA VAL A 84 7.62 6.13 -8.58
C VAL A 84 8.94 6.76 -8.13
N ALA A 85 9.53 6.26 -7.06
CA ALA A 85 10.83 6.74 -6.59
C ALA A 85 11.98 6.36 -7.51
N GLU A 86 11.86 5.30 -8.30
CA GLU A 86 12.82 4.99 -9.37
C GLU A 86 12.71 5.99 -10.52
N GLU A 87 11.50 6.46 -10.88
CA GLU A 87 11.31 7.44 -11.97
C GLU A 87 11.72 8.86 -11.60
N ILE A 88 11.33 9.33 -10.38
CA ILE A 88 11.46 10.72 -9.95
C ILE A 88 11.99 10.84 -8.51
N PRO A 89 13.15 10.26 -8.18
CA PRO A 89 13.68 10.24 -6.80
C PRO A 89 13.89 11.64 -6.24
N GLU A 90 14.20 12.62 -7.08
CA GLU A 90 14.43 14.02 -6.70
C GLU A 90 13.17 14.73 -6.16
N LYS A 91 11.97 14.24 -6.50
CA LYS A 91 10.69 14.75 -6.00
C LYS A 91 10.22 14.09 -4.70
N ILE A 92 10.87 13.02 -4.30
CA ILE A 92 10.50 12.25 -3.11
C ILE A 92 11.39 12.66 -1.93
N GLY A 93 10.80 13.18 -0.88
CA GLY A 93 11.50 13.44 0.36
C GLY A 93 11.68 12.18 1.19
N ARG A 94 10.61 11.37 1.25
CA ARG A 94 10.59 10.09 1.99
C ARG A 94 9.60 9.12 1.39
N LEU A 95 9.90 7.83 1.51
CA LEU A 95 9.00 6.72 1.28
C LEU A 95 8.58 6.12 2.62
N VAL A 96 7.30 5.90 2.80
CA VAL A 96 6.74 5.22 3.98
C VAL A 96 5.95 4.01 3.50
N PHE A 97 6.44 2.83 3.81
CA PHE A 97 5.82 1.55 3.52
C PHE A 97 4.98 1.14 4.73
N VAL A 98 3.67 0.98 4.57
CA VAL A 98 2.75 0.59 5.64
C VAL A 98 2.22 -0.81 5.34
N ALA A 99 2.66 -1.83 6.08
CA ALA A 99 2.31 -3.24 5.83
C ALA A 99 2.38 -3.56 4.32
N ALA A 100 3.47 -3.17 3.65
CA ALA A 100 3.49 -3.02 2.21
C ALA A 100 4.51 -3.91 1.52
N ILE A 101 4.24 -4.22 0.25
CA ILE A 101 5.18 -4.91 -0.64
C ILE A 101 6.42 -4.01 -0.85
N LEU A 102 7.58 -4.54 -0.51
CA LEU A 102 8.88 -3.91 -0.75
C LEU A 102 9.73 -4.89 -1.58
N PRO A 103 9.61 -4.86 -2.93
CA PRO A 103 10.27 -5.84 -3.77
C PRO A 103 11.78 -5.54 -3.91
N ALA A 104 12.59 -6.56 -4.00
CA ALA A 104 13.92 -6.42 -4.58
C ALA A 104 13.82 -6.23 -6.10
N ASN A 105 14.91 -5.78 -6.74
CA ASN A 105 14.95 -5.65 -8.20
C ASN A 105 14.65 -7.00 -8.88
N GLY A 106 13.70 -7.02 -9.82
CA GLY A 106 13.25 -8.20 -10.54
C GLY A 106 12.15 -9.02 -9.85
N GLU A 107 11.84 -8.77 -8.57
CA GLU A 107 10.74 -9.45 -7.88
C GLU A 107 9.37 -8.90 -8.31
N THR A 108 8.36 -9.77 -8.29
CA THR A 108 6.97 -9.40 -8.51
C THR A 108 6.18 -9.45 -7.19
N PRO A 109 5.16 -8.59 -6.99
CA PRO A 109 4.27 -8.70 -5.83
C PRO A 109 3.68 -10.10 -5.66
N LEU A 110 3.23 -10.74 -6.76
CA LEU A 110 2.67 -12.09 -6.72
C LEU A 110 3.71 -13.11 -6.27
N GLY A 111 4.94 -13.06 -6.79
CA GLY A 111 6.01 -13.98 -6.41
C GLY A 111 6.38 -13.88 -4.94
N LEU A 112 6.40 -12.66 -4.39
CA LEU A 112 6.59 -12.41 -2.97
C LEU A 112 5.47 -13.05 -2.14
N MET A 113 4.20 -12.82 -2.50
CA MET A 113 3.05 -13.40 -1.80
C MET A 113 3.00 -14.93 -1.91
N GLN A 114 3.34 -15.51 -3.07
CA GLN A 114 3.40 -16.96 -3.26
C GLN A 114 4.49 -17.62 -2.40
N SER A 115 5.56 -16.91 -2.11
CA SER A 115 6.65 -17.41 -1.25
C SER A 115 6.32 -17.32 0.25
N ASP A 116 5.20 -16.70 0.62
CA ASP A 116 4.71 -16.57 2.00
C ASP A 116 3.79 -17.75 2.33
N ALA A 117 4.37 -18.84 2.81
CA ALA A 117 3.65 -20.06 3.12
C ALA A 117 2.55 -19.92 4.18
N GLN A 118 2.58 -18.84 4.97
CA GLN A 118 1.59 -18.54 6.00
C GLN A 118 0.61 -17.43 5.60
N GLY A 119 0.81 -16.81 4.44
CA GLY A 119 -0.05 -15.77 3.89
C GLY A 119 -1.45 -16.32 3.59
N GLN A 120 -2.47 -15.67 4.11
CA GLN A 120 -3.85 -16.15 4.02
C GLN A 120 -4.67 -15.47 2.90
N LEU A 121 -4.14 -14.44 2.24
CA LEU A 121 -4.91 -13.76 1.20
C LEU A 121 -5.02 -14.58 -0.07
N LEU A 122 -3.90 -14.99 -0.69
CA LEU A 122 -3.92 -15.69 -1.98
C LEU A 122 -4.81 -16.93 -2.02
N PRO A 123 -4.80 -17.82 -0.99
CA PRO A 123 -5.68 -18.99 -0.97
C PRO A 123 -7.18 -18.65 -0.91
N ASN A 124 -7.52 -17.41 -0.55
CA ASN A 124 -8.90 -16.95 -0.37
C ASN A 124 -9.35 -15.93 -1.43
N VAL A 125 -8.54 -15.71 -2.49
CA VAL A 125 -8.94 -14.92 -3.66
C VAL A 125 -9.70 -15.81 -4.64
N ILE A 126 -10.85 -15.34 -5.11
CA ILE A 126 -11.62 -15.97 -6.19
C ILE A 126 -11.16 -15.35 -7.49
N PHE A 127 -10.37 -16.11 -8.27
CA PHE A 127 -9.89 -15.66 -9.58
C PHE A 127 -10.92 -15.93 -10.67
N SER A 128 -10.96 -15.03 -11.67
CA SER A 128 -11.67 -15.28 -12.93
C SER A 128 -11.06 -16.46 -13.69
N GLU A 129 -11.83 -17.06 -14.62
CA GLU A 129 -11.38 -18.21 -15.42
C GLU A 129 -10.09 -17.89 -16.20
N ASP A 130 -10.00 -16.68 -16.77
CA ASP A 130 -8.82 -16.17 -17.49
C ASP A 130 -7.75 -15.56 -16.57
N GLN A 131 -7.96 -15.58 -15.25
CA GLN A 131 -7.09 -15.00 -14.23
C GLN A 131 -6.80 -13.49 -14.41
N SER A 132 -7.64 -12.77 -15.15
CA SER A 132 -7.45 -11.33 -15.39
C SER A 132 -7.82 -10.48 -14.16
N TYR A 133 -8.63 -11.02 -13.24
CA TYR A 133 -8.99 -10.35 -11.98
C TYR A 133 -9.21 -11.34 -10.84
N GLY A 134 -9.16 -10.82 -9.62
CA GLY A 134 -9.55 -11.52 -8.39
C GLY A 134 -10.62 -10.75 -7.63
N GLU A 135 -11.47 -11.48 -6.90
CA GLU A 135 -12.53 -10.95 -6.03
C GLU A 135 -12.37 -11.54 -4.63
N LEU A 136 -12.85 -10.82 -3.63
CA LEU A 136 -12.85 -11.25 -2.24
C LEU A 136 -14.26 -11.54 -1.76
N THR A 137 -14.39 -12.47 -0.82
CA THR A 137 -15.62 -12.65 -0.06
C THR A 137 -15.64 -11.73 1.17
N GLY A 138 -16.84 -11.45 1.69
CA GLY A 138 -16.96 -10.72 2.95
C GLY A 138 -16.24 -11.41 4.13
N ALA A 139 -16.21 -12.74 4.14
CA ALA A 139 -15.46 -13.53 5.13
C ALA A 139 -13.95 -13.29 5.00
N THR A 140 -13.40 -13.38 3.78
CA THR A 140 -11.99 -13.09 3.53
C THR A 140 -11.60 -11.69 4.00
N VAL A 141 -12.44 -10.68 3.72
CA VAL A 141 -12.19 -9.31 4.17
C VAL A 141 -12.14 -9.22 5.70
N ARG A 142 -13.13 -9.81 6.41
CA ARG A 142 -13.18 -9.77 7.89
C ARG A 142 -12.03 -10.54 8.53
N ASP A 143 -11.80 -11.76 8.09
CA ASP A 143 -10.95 -12.73 8.82
C ASP A 143 -9.48 -12.61 8.45
N VAL A 144 -9.18 -12.05 7.27
CA VAL A 144 -7.81 -11.93 6.75
C VAL A 144 -7.36 -10.48 6.67
N LEU A 145 -8.10 -9.61 5.94
CA LEU A 145 -7.68 -8.22 5.76
C LEU A 145 -7.82 -7.40 7.05
N LEU A 146 -8.98 -7.50 7.70
CA LEU A 146 -9.37 -6.71 8.87
C LEU A 146 -9.33 -7.53 10.17
N ASN A 147 -8.44 -8.51 10.26
CA ASN A 147 -8.39 -9.55 11.27
C ASN A 147 -8.25 -9.06 12.72
N ASP A 148 -7.74 -7.86 12.94
CA ASP A 148 -7.55 -7.24 14.25
C ASP A 148 -8.66 -6.26 14.65
N ILE A 149 -9.62 -5.95 13.75
CA ILE A 149 -10.77 -5.10 14.04
C ILE A 149 -11.88 -5.94 14.71
N LYS A 150 -12.33 -5.50 15.90
CA LYS A 150 -13.34 -6.23 16.69
C LYS A 150 -14.73 -5.60 16.66
N ASP A 151 -14.84 -4.32 16.27
CA ASP A 151 -16.13 -3.62 16.17
C ASP A 151 -16.91 -4.13 14.95
N GLN A 152 -17.96 -4.92 15.23
CA GLN A 152 -18.80 -5.51 14.18
C GLN A 152 -19.52 -4.46 13.32
N ALA A 153 -20.01 -3.39 13.95
CA ALA A 153 -20.72 -2.32 13.23
C ALA A 153 -19.75 -1.55 12.31
N TYR A 154 -18.49 -1.42 12.71
CA TYR A 154 -17.44 -0.84 11.87
C TYR A 154 -17.09 -1.76 10.70
N LEU A 155 -16.93 -3.07 10.95
CA LEU A 155 -16.69 -4.07 9.90
C LEU A 155 -17.83 -4.10 8.89
N ASP A 156 -19.08 -4.06 9.33
CA ASP A 156 -20.26 -4.09 8.43
C ASP A 156 -20.32 -2.89 7.48
N ARG A 157 -19.76 -1.76 7.90
CA ARG A 157 -19.59 -0.58 7.02
C ARG A 157 -18.41 -0.71 6.07
N LEU A 158 -17.28 -1.27 6.52
CA LEU A 158 -16.06 -1.34 5.73
C LEU A 158 -16.08 -2.43 4.67
N VAL A 159 -16.52 -3.63 5.02
CA VAL A 159 -16.44 -4.84 4.18
C VAL A 159 -16.97 -4.62 2.76
N PRO A 160 -18.14 -3.97 2.53
CA PRO A 160 -18.67 -3.77 1.19
C PRO A 160 -17.73 -2.99 0.25
N HIS A 161 -16.86 -2.14 0.78
CA HIS A 161 -15.93 -1.34 -0.02
C HIS A 161 -14.83 -2.17 -0.69
N PHE A 162 -14.56 -3.38 -0.19
CA PHE A 162 -13.54 -4.30 -0.73
C PHE A 162 -14.10 -5.28 -1.78
N LEU A 163 -15.44 -5.34 -1.95
CA LEU A 163 -16.09 -6.37 -2.77
C LEU A 163 -16.22 -5.91 -4.23
N PHE A 164 -15.10 -5.86 -4.93
CA PHE A 164 -15.04 -5.54 -6.36
C PHE A 164 -13.87 -6.25 -7.06
N LYS A 165 -13.84 -6.20 -8.40
CA LYS A 165 -12.84 -6.85 -9.22
C LYS A 165 -11.52 -6.08 -9.19
N GLN A 166 -10.47 -6.74 -8.72
CA GLN A 166 -9.09 -6.25 -8.76
C GLN A 166 -8.34 -6.89 -9.91
N SER A 167 -7.76 -6.08 -10.81
CA SER A 167 -6.87 -6.59 -11.86
C SER A 167 -5.67 -7.33 -11.26
N THR A 168 -5.29 -8.44 -11.86
CA THR A 168 -4.11 -9.22 -11.47
C THR A 168 -2.81 -8.66 -12.04
N GLU A 169 -2.87 -7.87 -13.11
CA GLU A 169 -1.68 -7.36 -13.80
C GLU A 169 -0.70 -6.62 -12.85
N PRO A 170 -1.14 -5.72 -11.95
CA PRO A 170 -0.23 -5.03 -11.04
C PRO A 170 0.55 -5.95 -10.10
N PHE A 171 0.05 -7.16 -9.85
CA PHE A 171 0.76 -8.16 -9.04
C PHE A 171 1.84 -8.90 -9.81
N MET A 172 1.75 -8.94 -11.14
CA MET A 172 2.66 -9.67 -12.01
C MET A 172 3.82 -8.83 -12.53
N ALA A 173 3.76 -7.53 -12.38
CA ALA A 173 4.79 -6.61 -12.85
C ALA A 173 6.06 -6.74 -12.01
N ALA A 174 7.18 -7.06 -12.65
CA ALA A 174 8.48 -7.14 -12.00
C ALA A 174 9.01 -5.73 -11.67
N ALA A 175 9.48 -5.55 -10.46
CA ALA A 175 10.09 -4.30 -10.03
C ALA A 175 11.42 -4.05 -10.76
N GLN A 176 11.63 -2.82 -11.22
CA GLN A 176 12.89 -2.37 -11.81
C GLN A 176 13.44 -1.25 -10.96
N LEU A 177 14.34 -1.58 -10.04
CA LEU A 177 14.82 -0.67 -9.00
C LEU A 177 16.35 -0.67 -8.95
N THR A 178 16.93 0.52 -8.78
CA THR A 178 18.38 0.72 -8.68
C THR A 178 18.76 1.32 -7.33
N GLN A 179 20.03 1.13 -6.94
CA GLN A 179 20.57 1.74 -5.71
C GLN A 179 20.72 3.25 -5.86
N GLU A 180 21.02 3.72 -7.07
CA GLU A 180 21.25 5.13 -7.39
C GLU A 180 20.00 5.98 -7.31
N LYS A 181 18.82 5.39 -7.59
CA LYS A 181 17.54 6.09 -7.61
C LYS A 181 16.67 5.69 -6.42
N PHE A 182 15.87 4.64 -6.53
CA PHE A 182 15.04 4.16 -5.42
C PHE A 182 15.88 3.93 -4.15
N GLY A 183 17.06 3.29 -4.30
CA GLY A 183 17.96 3.00 -3.18
C GLY A 183 18.40 4.25 -2.42
N SER A 184 18.58 5.39 -3.09
CA SER A 184 19.04 6.65 -2.49
C SER A 184 17.98 7.39 -1.66
N VAL A 185 16.68 7.11 -1.88
CA VAL A 185 15.59 7.79 -1.18
C VAL A 185 15.49 7.31 0.27
N TYR A 186 15.20 8.21 1.20
CA TYR A 186 14.94 7.88 2.61
C TYR A 186 13.71 6.97 2.74
N LYS A 187 13.85 5.84 3.42
CA LYS A 187 12.81 4.79 3.52
C LYS A 187 12.48 4.47 4.96
N VAL A 188 11.18 4.44 5.26
CA VAL A 188 10.62 3.97 6.53
C VAL A 188 9.69 2.80 6.24
N TYR A 189 9.80 1.73 7.02
CA TYR A 189 8.87 0.61 6.95
C TYR A 189 8.09 0.50 8.26
N ILE A 190 6.77 0.53 8.18
CA ILE A 190 5.85 0.30 9.29
C ILE A 190 5.32 -1.12 9.16
N ARG A 191 5.86 -2.00 9.99
CA ARG A 191 5.61 -3.42 10.01
C ARG A 191 4.32 -3.71 10.80
N ALA A 192 3.44 -4.54 10.27
CA ALA A 192 2.24 -5.03 10.95
C ALA A 192 2.53 -6.37 11.64
N GLY A 193 2.44 -6.39 12.97
CA GLY A 193 2.92 -7.51 13.80
C GLY A 193 2.06 -8.77 13.75
N VAL A 194 0.75 -8.63 13.42
CA VAL A 194 -0.20 -9.76 13.33
C VAL A 194 -0.91 -9.82 11.97
N ASP A 195 -0.21 -9.35 10.92
CA ASP A 195 -0.68 -9.35 9.54
C ASP A 195 -0.85 -10.78 9.00
N LYS A 196 -2.02 -11.05 8.41
CA LYS A 196 -2.33 -12.34 7.75
C LYS A 196 -2.22 -12.28 6.23
N VAL A 197 -2.08 -11.10 5.65
CA VAL A 197 -1.95 -10.88 4.20
C VAL A 197 -0.48 -10.97 3.79
N LEU A 198 0.35 -10.12 4.37
CA LEU A 198 1.81 -10.12 4.26
C LEU A 198 2.35 -10.47 5.65
N THR A 199 2.63 -11.74 5.89
CA THR A 199 3.00 -12.17 7.25
C THR A 199 4.23 -11.43 7.77
N PRO A 200 4.40 -11.34 9.09
CA PRO A 200 5.60 -10.76 9.68
C PRO A 200 6.89 -11.36 9.11
N ALA A 201 6.89 -12.67 8.79
CA ALA A 201 8.05 -13.34 8.18
C ALA A 201 8.36 -12.84 6.76
N LEU A 202 7.32 -12.62 5.93
CA LEU A 202 7.49 -12.02 4.61
C LEU A 202 7.96 -10.57 4.72
N GLN A 203 7.35 -9.77 5.61
CA GLN A 203 7.76 -8.39 5.84
C GLN A 203 9.24 -8.33 6.26
N ASP A 204 9.67 -9.18 7.20
CA ASP A 204 11.07 -9.25 7.66
C ASP A 204 12.04 -9.63 6.54
N ARG A 205 11.62 -10.47 5.58
CA ARG A 205 12.43 -10.81 4.41
C ARG A 205 12.57 -9.62 3.46
N MET A 206 11.45 -8.95 3.13
CA MET A 206 11.46 -7.78 2.25
C MET A 206 12.29 -6.62 2.82
N ILE A 207 12.20 -6.37 4.13
CA ILE A 207 12.97 -5.36 4.85
C ILE A 207 14.48 -5.57 4.67
N LYS A 208 14.96 -6.81 4.61
CA LYS A 208 16.38 -7.14 4.46
C LYS A 208 16.94 -6.89 3.05
N SER A 209 16.06 -6.72 2.05
CA SER A 209 16.49 -6.53 0.65
C SER A 209 17.03 -5.13 0.36
N TRP A 210 16.75 -4.18 1.23
CA TRP A 210 17.14 -2.77 1.06
C TRP A 210 17.64 -2.14 2.35
N THR A 211 18.50 -1.10 2.23
CA THR A 211 18.82 -0.26 3.38
C THR A 211 17.64 0.62 3.74
N LEU A 212 17.08 0.40 4.91
CA LEU A 212 15.99 1.21 5.47
C LEU A 212 16.52 2.14 6.55
N ASN A 213 16.02 3.36 6.59
CA ASN A 213 16.41 4.34 7.59
C ASN A 213 15.71 4.13 8.93
N LYS A 214 14.48 3.60 8.90
CA LYS A 214 13.70 3.30 10.09
C LYS A 214 12.75 2.13 9.84
N VAL A 215 12.64 1.26 10.82
CA VAL A 215 11.60 0.22 10.87
C VAL A 215 10.88 0.37 12.20
N VAL A 216 9.53 0.40 12.16
CA VAL A 216 8.67 0.48 13.34
C VAL A 216 7.64 -0.63 13.25
N THR A 217 7.42 -1.37 14.33
CA THR A 217 6.34 -2.38 14.38
C THR A 217 5.12 -1.80 15.09
N LEU A 218 3.97 -1.95 14.47
CA LEU A 218 2.66 -1.81 15.11
C LEU A 218 2.08 -3.20 15.32
N GLU A 219 1.52 -3.46 16.48
CA GLU A 219 0.84 -4.72 16.79
C GLU A 219 -0.58 -4.73 16.17
N SER A 220 -0.62 -4.54 14.85
CA SER A 220 -1.83 -4.47 14.02
C SER A 220 -1.89 -5.61 13.02
N GLY A 221 -3.10 -5.87 12.50
CA GLY A 221 -3.30 -6.61 11.26
C GLY A 221 -2.88 -5.82 10.03
N HIS A 222 -3.34 -6.27 8.86
CA HIS A 222 -2.94 -5.70 7.57
C HIS A 222 -3.37 -4.23 7.37
N PHE A 223 -4.42 -3.78 8.07
CA PHE A 223 -5.00 -2.44 7.93
C PHE A 223 -4.83 -1.57 9.18
N PRO A 224 -3.57 -1.18 9.56
CA PRO A 224 -3.35 -0.23 10.66
C PRO A 224 -4.01 1.13 10.41
N LEU A 225 -4.33 1.45 9.15
CA LEU A 225 -5.09 2.63 8.74
C LEU A 225 -6.45 2.72 9.43
N ASN A 226 -7.06 1.56 9.70
CA ASN A 226 -8.40 1.41 10.27
C ASN A 226 -8.39 0.89 11.70
N SER A 227 -7.43 0.03 12.08
CA SER A 227 -7.36 -0.54 13.43
C SER A 227 -6.59 0.35 14.41
N MET A 228 -5.55 1.07 13.96
CA MET A 228 -4.66 1.89 14.79
C MET A 228 -4.32 3.25 14.13
N PRO A 229 -5.31 4.03 13.63
CA PRO A 229 -5.04 5.23 12.83
C PRO A 229 -4.25 6.30 13.58
N ALA A 230 -4.45 6.45 14.89
CA ALA A 230 -3.74 7.44 15.70
C ALA A 230 -2.26 7.09 15.89
N ASP A 231 -1.96 5.84 16.18
CA ASP A 231 -0.58 5.34 16.32
C ASP A 231 0.14 5.40 14.98
N LEU A 232 -0.53 4.99 13.89
CA LEU A 232 0.01 5.08 12.54
C LEU A 232 0.34 6.54 12.16
N ALA A 233 -0.58 7.47 12.40
CA ALA A 233 -0.35 8.90 12.14
C ALA A 233 0.82 9.46 12.95
N LYS A 234 0.97 9.04 14.21
CA LYS A 234 2.11 9.41 15.06
C LYS A 234 3.42 8.93 14.45
N VAL A 235 3.51 7.65 14.09
CA VAL A 235 4.72 7.04 13.50
C VAL A 235 5.08 7.71 12.18
N ILE A 236 4.10 7.99 11.30
CA ILE A 236 4.33 8.69 10.03
C ILE A 236 4.89 10.09 10.28
N ARG A 237 4.34 10.87 11.22
CA ARG A 237 4.86 12.20 11.56
C ARG A 237 6.27 12.16 12.15
N GLU A 238 6.57 11.21 13.03
CA GLU A 238 7.91 11.05 13.61
C GLU A 238 8.95 10.54 12.60
N ALA A 239 8.49 10.00 11.49
CA ALA A 239 9.30 9.61 10.36
C ALA A 239 9.42 10.74 9.31
N SER A 240 8.73 11.87 9.51
CA SER A 240 8.64 13.01 8.59
C SER A 240 9.74 14.02 8.79
#